data_e30f7c1fcb2acd76e93561dd88cef431
#
_entry.id   e30f7c1fcb2acd76e93561dd88cef431
#
_cell.length_a   1.000
_cell.length_b   1.000
_cell.length_c   1.000
_cell.angle_alpha   90.00
_cell.angle_beta   90.00
_cell.angle_gamma   90.00
#
_symmetry.space_group_name_H-M   'P 1'
#
loop_
_entity.id
_entity.type
_entity.pdbx_description
1 polymer ?
#
loop_
_entity_poly.entity_id
_entity_poly.type
_entity_poly.pdbx_seq_one_letter_code
_entity_poly.pdbx_strand_id
1 'polypeptide(L)'
;VFSPDADGINDMFTVYGNKDVEMIDELQIFDRWGNQVFVNTEFPPNEENYGWDGSFKNSVINPAVFAYWARVRFKDGTEGSFKGDVTLVR
;
A
#
# COMPACT_ATOMS: atom_id res chain seq x y z
N VAL A 1 -1.39 5.64 8.67
CA VAL A 1 -0.11 5.74 9.40
C VAL A 1 0.52 4.35 9.54
N PHE A 2 1.78 4.25 9.23
CA PHE A 2 2.52 3.02 9.47
C PHE A 2 3.95 3.33 9.90
N SER A 3 4.54 2.40 10.64
CA SER A 3 5.83 2.58 11.31
C SER A 3 6.71 1.37 11.03
N PRO A 4 7.50 1.38 9.97
CA PRO A 4 8.33 0.21 9.64
C PRO A 4 9.60 0.14 10.50
N ASP A 5 9.41 -0.11 11.79
CA ASP A 5 10.50 -0.20 12.77
C ASP A 5 10.77 -1.64 13.24
N ALA A 6 10.15 -2.61 12.56
CA ALA A 6 10.32 -4.04 12.82
C ALA A 6 9.80 -4.49 14.20
N ASP A 7 8.83 -3.76 14.77
CA ASP A 7 8.22 -4.15 16.04
C ASP A 7 7.01 -5.08 15.87
N GLY A 8 6.67 -5.42 14.65
CA GLY A 8 5.52 -6.27 14.35
C GLY A 8 4.18 -5.56 14.31
N ILE A 9 4.18 -4.24 14.47
CA ILE A 9 2.96 -3.43 14.48
C ILE A 9 3.07 -2.38 13.38
N ASN A 10 2.18 -2.45 12.39
CA ASN A 10 2.12 -1.47 11.28
C ASN A 10 3.46 -1.31 10.55
N ASP A 11 4.21 -2.41 10.38
CA ASP A 11 5.50 -2.37 9.69
C ASP A 11 5.37 -2.24 8.18
N MET A 12 4.23 -2.62 7.63
CA MET A 12 3.98 -2.62 6.18
C MET A 12 2.67 -1.90 5.90
N PHE A 13 2.62 -1.20 4.78
CA PHE A 13 1.38 -0.61 4.29
C PHE A 13 0.81 -1.48 3.17
N THR A 14 -0.41 -1.98 3.34
CA THR A 14 -1.11 -2.72 2.30
C THR A 14 -2.59 -2.34 2.31
N VAL A 15 -3.34 -2.89 1.36
CA VAL A 15 -4.78 -2.65 1.27
C VAL A 15 -5.49 -3.72 2.08
N TYR A 16 -6.34 -3.28 3.00
CA TYR A 16 -7.19 -4.16 3.78
C TYR A 16 -8.61 -4.06 3.24
N GLY A 17 -9.26 -5.18 3.12
CA GLY A 17 -10.62 -5.24 2.62
C GLY A 17 -11.46 -6.24 3.39
N ASN A 18 -12.78 -6.14 3.20
CA ASN A 18 -13.69 -7.12 3.77
C ASN A 18 -13.75 -8.37 2.89
N LYS A 19 -14.63 -9.30 3.23
CA LYS A 19 -14.75 -10.57 2.52
C LYS A 19 -15.22 -10.43 1.07
N ASP A 20 -15.71 -9.27 0.66
CA ASP A 20 -16.16 -9.04 -0.72
C ASP A 20 -15.02 -8.68 -1.66
N VAL A 21 -13.84 -8.40 -1.14
CA VAL A 21 -12.65 -8.12 -1.94
C VAL A 21 -11.99 -9.43 -2.32
N GLU A 22 -11.85 -9.67 -3.63
CA GLU A 22 -11.20 -10.88 -4.13
C GLU A 22 -9.70 -10.69 -4.28
N MET A 23 -9.29 -9.57 -4.87
CA MET A 23 -7.90 -9.35 -5.27
C MET A 23 -7.61 -7.85 -5.32
N ILE A 24 -6.38 -7.49 -4.99
CA ILE A 24 -5.88 -6.14 -5.26
C ILE A 24 -5.20 -6.21 -6.63
N ASP A 25 -5.78 -5.57 -7.62
CA ASP A 25 -5.24 -5.60 -8.97
C ASP A 25 -3.99 -4.74 -9.08
N GLU A 26 -3.93 -3.64 -8.36
CA GLU A 26 -2.77 -2.76 -8.40
C GLU A 26 -2.75 -1.86 -7.17
N LEU A 27 -1.55 -1.63 -6.64
CA LEU A 27 -1.31 -0.65 -5.58
C LEU A 27 -0.09 0.16 -5.99
N GLN A 28 -0.24 1.49 -6.06
CA GLN A 28 0.85 2.41 -6.37
C GLN A 28 0.96 3.42 -5.24
N ILE A 29 2.19 3.76 -4.87
CA ILE A 29 2.46 4.75 -3.83
C ILE A 29 3.42 5.78 -4.40
N PHE A 30 3.12 7.06 -4.16
CA PHE A 30 3.87 8.19 -4.71
C PHE A 30 4.30 9.12 -3.59
N ASP A 31 5.46 9.75 -3.76
CA ASP A 31 5.88 10.82 -2.86
C ASP A 31 5.13 12.12 -3.20
N ARG A 32 5.40 13.18 -2.44
CA ARG A 32 4.70 14.45 -2.63
C ARG A 32 5.08 15.16 -3.93
N TRP A 33 6.12 14.72 -4.61
CA TRP A 33 6.51 15.26 -5.92
C TRP A 33 6.00 14.41 -7.08
N GLY A 34 5.22 13.37 -6.79
CA GLY A 34 4.64 12.51 -7.81
C GLY A 34 5.54 11.38 -8.27
N ASN A 35 6.68 11.15 -7.61
CA ASN A 35 7.54 10.03 -7.94
C ASN A 35 6.96 8.74 -7.37
N GLN A 36 6.86 7.70 -8.20
CA GLN A 36 6.39 6.41 -7.73
C GLN A 36 7.48 5.75 -6.90
N VAL A 37 7.15 5.43 -5.65
CA VAL A 37 8.09 4.78 -4.73
C VAL A 37 7.76 3.32 -4.51
N PHE A 38 6.59 2.86 -4.92
CA PHE A 38 6.20 1.47 -4.78
C PHE A 38 5.08 1.13 -5.77
N VAL A 39 5.13 -0.07 -6.32
CA VAL A 39 4.04 -0.64 -7.11
C VAL A 39 4.03 -2.15 -6.92
N ASN A 40 2.84 -2.71 -6.77
CA ASN A 40 2.64 -4.15 -6.80
C ASN A 40 1.30 -4.44 -7.45
N THR A 41 1.16 -5.61 -8.06
CA THR A 41 -0.02 -5.99 -8.81
C THR A 41 -0.44 -7.41 -8.45
N GLU A 42 -1.75 -7.67 -8.58
CA GLU A 42 -2.33 -9.01 -8.47
C GLU A 42 -1.92 -9.74 -7.19
N PHE A 43 -2.29 -9.16 -6.04
CA PHE A 43 -2.00 -9.79 -4.75
C PHE A 43 -3.27 -9.81 -3.88
N PRO A 44 -3.36 -10.74 -2.91
CA PRO A 44 -4.54 -10.81 -2.06
C PRO A 44 -4.61 -9.64 -1.08
N PRO A 45 -5.81 -9.23 -0.69
CA PRO A 45 -5.96 -8.21 0.35
C PRO A 45 -5.55 -8.75 1.72
N ASN A 46 -5.30 -7.86 2.66
CA ASN A 46 -5.01 -8.19 4.06
C ASN A 46 -3.70 -8.96 4.27
N GLU A 47 -2.80 -8.95 3.28
CA GLU A 47 -1.53 -9.67 3.35
C GLU A 47 -0.39 -8.67 3.34
N GLU A 48 0.21 -8.43 4.50
CA GLU A 48 1.30 -7.46 4.64
C GLU A 48 2.51 -7.78 3.79
N ASN A 49 2.75 -9.06 3.50
CA ASN A 49 3.89 -9.50 2.70
C ASN A 49 3.96 -8.84 1.32
N TYR A 50 2.83 -8.41 0.80
CA TYR A 50 2.74 -7.80 -0.52
C TYR A 50 2.70 -6.27 -0.45
N GLY A 51 2.77 -5.71 0.75
CA GLY A 51 2.69 -4.28 0.97
C GLY A 51 4.03 -3.56 0.89
N TRP A 52 3.98 -2.27 1.11
CA TRP A 52 5.15 -1.40 1.06
C TRP A 52 5.80 -1.31 2.44
N ASP A 53 7.11 -1.47 2.48
CA ASP A 53 7.88 -1.46 3.72
C ASP A 53 8.50 -0.09 4.04
N GLY A 54 8.17 0.94 3.27
CA GLY A 54 8.70 2.28 3.51
C GLY A 54 10.06 2.53 2.89
N SER A 55 10.50 1.67 1.97
CA SER A 55 11.79 1.85 1.31
C SER A 55 11.61 2.15 -0.17
N PHE A 56 12.66 2.69 -0.79
CA PHE A 56 12.70 2.92 -2.22
C PHE A 56 14.13 2.64 -2.70
N LYS A 57 14.27 1.76 -3.67
CA LYS A 57 15.58 1.34 -4.23
C LYS A 57 16.52 0.87 -3.11
N ASN A 58 16.00 0.06 -2.19
CA ASN A 58 16.72 -0.48 -1.04
C ASN A 58 17.22 0.57 -0.05
N SER A 59 16.70 1.80 -0.14
CA SER A 59 17.03 2.87 0.78
C SER A 59 15.82 3.17 1.67
N VAL A 60 16.10 3.43 2.95
CA VAL A 60 15.07 3.85 3.90
C VAL A 60 14.63 5.27 3.56
N ILE A 61 13.32 5.49 3.48
CA ILE A 61 12.75 6.80 3.20
C ILE A 61 12.48 7.52 4.51
N ASN A 62 12.72 8.84 4.53
CA ASN A 62 12.42 9.66 5.69
C ASN A 62 10.91 9.73 5.96
N PRO A 63 10.50 9.92 7.22
CA PRO A 63 9.09 10.07 7.56
C PRO A 63 8.44 11.19 6.74
N ALA A 64 7.27 10.92 6.17
CA ALA A 64 6.55 11.87 5.33
C ALA A 64 5.15 11.35 5.03
N VAL A 65 4.36 12.18 4.36
CA VAL A 65 3.06 11.80 3.85
C VAL A 65 3.21 11.42 2.38
N PHE A 66 2.63 10.30 2.01
CA PHE A 66 2.66 9.77 0.64
C PHE A 66 1.23 9.62 0.15
N ALA A 67 1.06 9.64 -1.16
CA ALA A 67 -0.24 9.36 -1.78
C ALA A 67 -0.26 7.92 -2.27
N TYR A 68 -1.42 7.28 -2.19
CA TYR A 68 -1.58 5.96 -2.78
C TYR A 68 -2.77 5.92 -3.72
N TRP A 69 -2.71 4.99 -4.68
CA TRP A 69 -3.81 4.66 -5.57
C TRP A 69 -3.88 3.14 -5.66
N ALA A 70 -5.10 2.61 -5.50
CA ALA A 70 -5.31 1.17 -5.54
C ALA A 70 -6.50 0.83 -6.42
N ARG A 71 -6.38 -0.23 -7.20
CA ARG A 71 -7.48 -0.81 -7.97
C ARG A 71 -7.78 -2.18 -7.38
N VAL A 72 -9.05 -2.39 -7.05
CA VAL A 72 -9.50 -3.55 -6.30
C VAL A 72 -10.55 -4.29 -7.13
N ARG A 73 -10.46 -5.61 -7.15
CA ARG A 73 -11.46 -6.47 -7.77
C ARG A 73 -12.32 -7.10 -6.69
N PHE A 74 -13.63 -7.02 -6.87
CA PHE A 74 -14.59 -7.62 -5.95
C PHE A 74 -15.03 -9.00 -6.45
N LYS A 75 -15.56 -9.81 -5.54
CA LYS A 75 -15.94 -11.20 -5.87
C LYS A 75 -17.08 -11.29 -6.87
N ASP A 76 -17.88 -10.23 -7.01
CA ASP A 76 -18.95 -10.18 -8.02
C ASP A 76 -18.44 -9.80 -9.41
N GLY A 77 -17.13 -9.63 -9.57
CA GLY A 77 -16.54 -9.28 -10.86
C GLY A 77 -16.41 -7.79 -11.11
N THR A 78 -16.92 -6.95 -10.23
CA THR A 78 -16.77 -5.50 -10.38
C THR A 78 -15.40 -5.04 -9.89
N GLU A 79 -15.01 -3.83 -10.30
CA GLU A 79 -13.76 -3.22 -9.88
C GLU A 79 -14.03 -1.86 -9.29
N GLY A 80 -13.18 -1.45 -8.35
CA GLY A 80 -13.23 -0.12 -7.79
C GLY A 80 -11.82 0.43 -7.68
N SER A 81 -11.69 1.75 -7.73
CA SER A 81 -10.42 2.41 -7.49
C SER A 81 -10.53 3.31 -6.27
N PHE A 82 -9.46 3.37 -5.50
CA PHE A 82 -9.39 4.14 -4.27
C PHE A 82 -8.09 4.91 -4.25
N LYS A 83 -8.12 6.11 -3.68
CA LYS A 83 -6.92 6.91 -3.50
C LYS A 83 -6.99 7.62 -2.16
N GLY A 84 -5.84 7.93 -1.61
CA GLY A 84 -5.76 8.60 -0.32
C GLY A 84 -4.32 8.87 0.05
N ASP A 85 -4.13 9.20 1.31
CA ASP A 85 -2.81 9.50 1.85
C ASP A 85 -2.40 8.44 2.85
N VAL A 86 -1.10 8.16 2.92
CA VAL A 86 -0.53 7.31 3.94
C VAL A 86 0.63 8.05 4.57
N THR A 87 0.69 8.05 5.89
CA THR A 87 1.76 8.71 6.64
C THR A 87 2.73 7.67 7.15
N LEU A 88 4.00 7.84 6.79
CA LEU A 88 5.09 7.00 7.30
C LEU A 88 5.72 7.70 8.49
N VAL A 89 5.83 6.99 9.61
CA VAL A 89 6.51 7.48 10.81
C VAL A 89 7.57 6.45 11.22
N ARG A 90 8.58 6.91 11.96
CA ARG A 90 9.65 6.03 12.44
C ARG A 90 9.96 6.29 13.90
#